data_f0e27014a076abd98691622740a00057
#
_entry.id   f0e27014a076abd98691622740a00057
#
_cell.length_a   1.000
_cell.length_b   1.000
_cell.length_c   1.000
_cell.angle_alpha   90.00
_cell.angle_beta   90.00
_cell.angle_gamma   90.00
#
_symmetry.space_group_name_H-M   'P 1'
#
loop_
_entity.id
_entity.type
_entity.pdbx_description
1 polymer ?
#
loop_
_entity_poly.entity_id
_entity_poly.type
_entity_poly.pdbx_seq_one_letter_code
_entity_poly.pdbx_strand_id
1 'polypeptide(L)'
;LLHTDYPGAKDTDNTEVGTVENLNVNLLSKFKLVLIGHIHKPQRLGKKVYMVGAPLQQRRTDRNCKLGYWKIYEDFSMEFKPFKGFPKFVDVSSEDEIMDDGNYYTVIASKSKVMEVEDTPQITRELSKKSMVRKYMKAKGIKDKKKKATLLKVIKEAE
;
A
#
# COMPACT_ATOMS: atom_id res chain seq x y z
N LEU A 1 -22.36 -2.30 5.29
CA LEU A 1 -20.92 -2.05 5.42
C LEU A 1 -20.16 -3.29 5.00
N LEU A 2 -19.15 -3.14 4.16
CA LEU A 2 -18.29 -4.21 3.66
C LEU A 2 -16.82 -3.84 3.91
N HIS A 3 -15.92 -4.82 3.91
CA HIS A 3 -14.47 -4.61 3.91
C HIS A 3 -13.85 -5.54 2.87
N THR A 4 -13.65 -5.02 1.66
CA THR A 4 -13.21 -5.81 0.49
C THR A 4 -12.76 -4.88 -0.63
N ASP A 5 -12.12 -5.44 -1.65
CA ASP A 5 -11.93 -4.76 -2.93
C ASP A 5 -13.28 -4.59 -3.65
N TYR A 6 -13.28 -3.70 -4.64
CA TYR A 6 -14.43 -3.48 -5.50
C TYR A 6 -13.95 -3.24 -6.94
N PRO A 7 -14.60 -3.85 -7.94
CA PRO A 7 -14.20 -3.69 -9.34
C PRO A 7 -14.16 -2.21 -9.76
N GLY A 8 -13.06 -1.79 -10.39
CA GLY A 8 -12.82 -0.41 -10.80
C GLY A 8 -12.41 0.56 -9.70
N ALA A 9 -12.25 0.07 -8.45
CA ALA A 9 -11.68 0.88 -7.38
C ALA A 9 -10.18 1.11 -7.63
N LYS A 10 -9.70 2.30 -7.25
CA LYS A 10 -8.30 2.70 -7.42
C LYS A 10 -7.63 2.92 -6.07
N ASP A 11 -6.40 2.45 -5.93
CA ASP A 11 -5.57 2.74 -4.77
C ASP A 11 -5.07 4.20 -4.80
N THR A 12 -4.31 4.58 -3.81
CA THR A 12 -3.79 5.95 -3.59
C THR A 12 -2.85 6.42 -4.68
N ASP A 13 -2.20 5.51 -5.41
CA ASP A 13 -1.36 5.77 -6.59
C ASP A 13 -2.14 5.79 -7.93
N ASN A 14 -3.48 5.68 -7.89
CA ASN A 14 -4.40 5.55 -9.02
C ASN A 14 -4.34 4.21 -9.78
N THR A 15 -3.61 3.23 -9.27
CA THR A 15 -3.63 1.86 -9.81
C THR A 15 -4.98 1.22 -9.51
N GLU A 16 -5.59 0.63 -10.53
CA GLU A 16 -6.83 -0.12 -10.35
C GLU A 16 -6.54 -1.38 -9.53
N VAL A 17 -7.27 -1.55 -8.44
CA VAL A 17 -7.08 -2.66 -7.53
C VAL A 17 -8.07 -3.75 -7.87
N GLY A 18 -7.50 -4.87 -8.12
CA GLY A 18 -8.01 -6.19 -8.33
C GLY A 18 -9.50 -6.46 -8.52
N THR A 19 -9.77 -7.51 -9.22
CA THR A 19 -11.10 -8.10 -9.35
C THR A 19 -11.35 -9.01 -8.16
N VAL A 20 -12.38 -8.71 -7.38
CA VAL A 20 -12.89 -9.65 -6.38
C VAL A 20 -13.76 -10.67 -7.10
N GLU A 21 -13.24 -11.86 -7.28
CA GLU A 21 -13.93 -12.95 -7.98
C GLU A 21 -15.29 -13.32 -7.33
N ASN A 22 -15.46 -13.00 -6.04
CA ASN A 22 -16.62 -13.44 -5.25
C ASN A 22 -17.59 -12.34 -4.85
N LEU A 23 -17.39 -11.07 -5.24
CA LEU A 23 -18.32 -10.01 -4.92
C LEU A 23 -19.47 -9.96 -5.94
N ASN A 24 -20.64 -10.42 -5.55
CA ASN A 24 -21.84 -10.26 -6.39
C ASN A 24 -22.35 -8.80 -6.31
N VAL A 25 -21.83 -7.97 -7.22
CA VAL A 25 -22.18 -6.54 -7.30
C VAL A 25 -23.69 -6.30 -7.46
N ASN A 26 -24.42 -7.24 -8.10
CA ASN A 26 -25.87 -7.13 -8.28
C ASN A 26 -26.63 -7.18 -6.96
N LEU A 27 -26.13 -7.89 -5.95
CA LEU A 27 -26.74 -7.89 -4.61
C LEU A 27 -26.69 -6.51 -3.96
N LEU A 28 -25.67 -5.71 -4.26
CA LEU A 28 -25.50 -4.37 -3.70
C LEU A 28 -26.59 -3.40 -4.18
N SER A 29 -27.23 -3.70 -5.30
CA SER A 29 -28.34 -2.89 -5.82
C SER A 29 -29.55 -2.83 -4.88
N LYS A 30 -29.73 -3.81 -4.01
CA LYS A 30 -30.82 -3.90 -3.04
C LYS A 30 -30.69 -2.92 -1.87
N PHE A 31 -29.50 -2.37 -1.63
CA PHE A 31 -29.24 -1.45 -0.52
C PHE A 31 -29.41 0.01 -0.95
N LYS A 32 -29.88 0.87 -0.05
CA LYS A 32 -29.98 2.31 -0.28
C LYS A 32 -28.62 2.98 -0.36
N LEU A 33 -27.65 2.50 0.43
CA LEU A 33 -26.28 2.98 0.49
C LEU A 33 -25.36 1.80 0.77
N VAL A 34 -24.21 1.76 0.09
CA VAL A 34 -23.17 0.75 0.29
C VAL A 34 -21.86 1.45 0.61
N LEU A 35 -21.29 1.14 1.77
CA LEU A 35 -20.00 1.64 2.24
C LEU A 35 -19.00 0.49 2.27
N ILE A 36 -17.86 0.70 1.64
CA ILE A 36 -16.81 -0.31 1.52
C ILE A 36 -15.51 0.27 2.12
N GLY A 37 -14.91 -0.46 3.05
CA GLY A 37 -13.56 -0.23 3.55
C GLY A 37 -12.54 -1.05 2.76
N HIS A 38 -11.28 -0.99 3.15
CA HIS A 38 -10.10 -1.67 2.66
C HIS A 38 -9.14 -0.74 1.89
N ILE A 39 -9.59 -0.08 0.84
CA ILE A 39 -8.75 0.83 0.05
C ILE A 39 -8.72 2.21 0.72
N HIS A 40 -7.53 2.78 0.91
CA HIS A 40 -7.35 4.04 1.62
C HIS A 40 -7.88 5.27 0.86
N LYS A 41 -8.00 5.20 -0.46
CA LYS A 41 -8.49 6.31 -1.28
C LYS A 41 -10.01 6.42 -1.21
N PRO A 42 -10.55 7.55 -0.68
CA PRO A 42 -11.99 7.80 -0.71
C PRO A 42 -12.45 7.99 -2.15
N GLN A 43 -13.48 7.26 -2.57
CA GLN A 43 -14.01 7.39 -3.94
C GLN A 43 -15.45 6.90 -4.04
N ARG A 44 -16.18 7.50 -4.97
CA ARG A 44 -17.51 7.06 -5.35
C ARG A 44 -17.38 6.07 -6.50
N LEU A 45 -17.87 4.86 -6.33
CA LEU A 45 -17.78 3.76 -7.31
C LEU A 45 -19.07 3.55 -8.10
N GLY A 46 -20.16 4.21 -7.70
CA GLY A 46 -21.46 4.11 -8.34
C GLY A 46 -22.45 5.11 -7.77
N LYS A 47 -23.73 4.98 -8.12
CA LYS A 47 -24.78 5.91 -7.64
C LYS A 47 -24.86 5.92 -6.11
N LYS A 48 -24.68 4.79 -5.46
CA LYS A 48 -24.84 4.56 -4.03
C LYS A 48 -23.74 3.69 -3.38
N VAL A 49 -22.62 3.47 -4.09
CA VAL A 49 -21.48 2.68 -3.63
C VAL A 49 -20.29 3.61 -3.41
N TYR A 50 -19.74 3.59 -2.21
CA TYR A 50 -18.62 4.43 -1.82
C TYR A 50 -17.52 3.60 -1.14
N MET A 51 -16.29 3.76 -1.61
CA MET A 51 -15.11 3.38 -0.85
C MET A 51 -14.86 4.49 0.16
N VAL A 52 -14.95 4.16 1.45
CA VAL A 52 -14.90 5.20 2.51
C VAL A 52 -13.50 5.79 2.65
N GLY A 53 -12.47 5.03 2.32
CA GLY A 53 -11.08 5.43 2.44
C GLY A 53 -10.56 5.39 3.87
N ALA A 54 -9.32 5.83 4.05
CA ALA A 54 -8.72 6.03 5.35
C ALA A 54 -8.96 7.47 5.84
N PRO A 55 -9.13 7.70 7.15
CA PRO A 55 -9.28 9.05 7.67
C PRO A 55 -7.99 9.86 7.57
N LEU A 56 -6.84 9.22 7.77
CA LEU A 56 -5.50 9.81 7.79
C LEU A 56 -4.53 8.98 6.93
N GLN A 57 -3.40 9.56 6.57
CA GLN A 57 -2.33 8.84 5.92
C GLN A 57 -1.74 7.79 6.87
N GLN A 58 -1.73 6.54 6.46
CA GLN A 58 -1.20 5.41 7.24
C GLN A 58 0.12 4.88 6.66
N ARG A 59 0.40 5.21 5.41
CA ARG A 59 1.59 4.77 4.68
C ARG A 59 2.01 5.85 3.68
N ARG A 60 3.28 5.81 3.27
CA ARG A 60 3.84 6.78 2.33
C ARG A 60 3.10 6.87 1.00
N THR A 61 2.53 5.77 0.51
CA THR A 61 1.73 5.78 -0.72
C THR A 61 0.48 6.65 -0.64
N ASP A 62 0.03 7.00 0.58
CA ASP A 62 -1.15 7.84 0.79
C ASP A 62 -0.86 9.35 0.64
N ARG A 63 0.42 9.76 0.50
CA ARG A 63 0.88 11.15 0.55
C ARG A 63 0.16 12.11 -0.39
N ASN A 64 -0.30 11.63 -1.54
CA ASN A 64 -1.00 12.43 -2.54
C ASN A 64 -2.53 12.31 -2.47
N CYS A 65 -3.06 11.59 -1.46
CA CYS A 65 -4.49 11.40 -1.29
C CYS A 65 -5.09 12.45 -0.35
N LYS A 66 -6.25 12.98 -0.76
CA LYS A 66 -7.11 13.75 0.14
C LYS A 66 -7.87 12.75 1.01
N LEU A 67 -7.43 12.59 2.26
CA LEU A 67 -8.03 11.67 3.23
C LEU A 67 -8.92 12.42 4.22
N GLY A 68 -9.91 11.73 4.79
CA GLY A 68 -10.91 12.35 5.64
C GLY A 68 -12.04 11.40 5.98
N TYR A 69 -13.25 11.94 6.12
CA TYR A 69 -14.44 11.16 6.42
C TYR A 69 -15.63 11.59 5.57
N TRP A 70 -16.62 10.72 5.50
CA TRP A 70 -17.89 11.00 4.84
C TRP A 70 -18.95 11.34 5.87
N LYS A 71 -19.62 12.47 5.66
CA LYS A 71 -20.84 12.82 6.38
C LYS A 71 -22.02 12.24 5.60
N ILE A 72 -22.85 11.47 6.28
CA ILE A 72 -24.05 10.85 5.72
C ILE A 72 -25.26 11.62 6.26
N TYR A 73 -26.15 12.01 5.36
CA TYR A 73 -27.39 12.71 5.70
C TYR A 73 -28.58 11.72 5.73
N GLU A 74 -29.70 12.17 6.27
CA GLU A 74 -30.91 11.33 6.41
C GLU A 74 -31.48 10.82 5.09
N ASP A 75 -31.28 11.59 4.02
CA ASP A 75 -31.66 11.23 2.65
C ASP A 75 -30.65 10.30 1.96
N PHE A 76 -29.64 9.80 2.68
CA PHE A 76 -28.50 9.01 2.21
C PHE A 76 -27.58 9.74 1.23
N SER A 77 -27.70 11.06 1.09
CA SER A 77 -26.66 11.84 0.43
C SER A 77 -25.37 11.86 1.25
N MET A 78 -24.23 12.00 0.58
CA MET A 78 -22.93 11.92 1.21
C MET A 78 -22.06 13.12 0.82
N GLU A 79 -21.37 13.67 1.79
CA GLU A 79 -20.41 14.74 1.62
C GLU A 79 -19.04 14.32 2.19
N PHE A 80 -17.99 14.42 1.39
CA PHE A 80 -16.63 14.15 1.85
C PHE A 80 -16.03 15.38 2.57
N LYS A 81 -15.52 15.17 3.76
CA LYS A 81 -14.84 16.18 4.59
C LYS A 81 -13.38 15.79 4.78
N PRO A 82 -12.43 16.50 4.19
CA PRO A 82 -11.01 16.23 4.41
C PRO A 82 -10.60 16.64 5.83
N PHE A 83 -9.75 15.81 6.46
CA PHE A 83 -9.07 16.19 7.69
C PHE A 83 -7.93 17.16 7.41
N LYS A 84 -7.70 18.06 8.37
CA LYS A 84 -6.62 19.05 8.34
C LYS A 84 -5.84 19.00 9.66
N GLY A 85 -4.57 19.44 9.63
CA GLY A 85 -3.76 19.59 10.85
C GLY A 85 -3.19 18.29 11.43
N PHE A 86 -3.17 17.21 10.65
CA PHE A 86 -2.54 15.95 11.04
C PHE A 86 -1.21 15.77 10.30
N PRO A 87 -0.24 15.03 10.90
CA PRO A 87 1.01 14.66 10.24
C PRO A 87 0.79 13.99 8.89
N LYS A 88 1.63 14.30 7.92
CA LYS A 88 1.57 13.79 6.56
C LYS A 88 2.91 13.23 6.13
N PHE A 89 2.88 12.29 5.20
CA PHE A 89 4.07 11.91 4.44
C PHE A 89 4.31 12.94 3.34
N VAL A 90 5.51 13.52 3.32
CA VAL A 90 5.92 14.55 2.38
C VAL A 90 7.20 14.12 1.68
N ASP A 91 7.20 14.13 0.36
CA ASP A 91 8.40 13.91 -0.42
C ASP A 91 9.07 15.27 -0.71
N VAL A 92 10.36 15.39 -0.43
CA VAL A 92 11.17 16.59 -0.66
C VAL A 92 12.39 16.26 -1.51
N SER A 93 12.96 17.26 -2.17
CA SER A 93 14.12 17.07 -3.08
C SER A 93 15.45 17.17 -2.34
N SER A 94 15.50 17.84 -1.19
CA SER A 94 16.69 18.03 -0.38
C SER A 94 16.36 18.02 1.11
N GLU A 95 17.39 17.84 1.95
CA GLU A 95 17.25 17.92 3.41
C GLU A 95 16.87 19.33 3.90
N ASP A 96 17.23 20.37 3.15
CA ASP A 96 16.94 21.77 3.49
C ASP A 96 15.43 22.09 3.45
N GLU A 97 14.64 21.25 2.77
CA GLU A 97 13.17 21.38 2.69
C GLU A 97 12.45 20.72 3.89
N ILE A 98 13.18 20.05 4.79
CA ILE A 98 12.61 19.42 5.97
C ILE A 98 12.26 20.50 6.99
N MET A 99 11.00 20.51 7.43
CA MET A 99 10.49 21.44 8.46
C MET A 99 10.17 20.70 9.74
N ASP A 100 10.32 21.36 10.89
CA ASP A 100 9.89 20.84 12.19
C ASP A 100 8.42 21.16 12.43
N ASP A 101 7.54 20.52 11.64
CA ASP A 101 6.09 20.73 11.66
C ASP A 101 5.30 19.44 12.00
N GLY A 102 6.01 18.39 12.43
CA GLY A 102 5.46 17.10 12.77
C GLY A 102 5.11 16.20 11.60
N ASN A 103 5.42 16.61 10.36
CA ASN A 103 5.26 15.76 9.16
C ASN A 103 6.39 14.74 9.03
N TYR A 104 6.14 13.67 8.24
CA TYR A 104 7.12 12.63 7.93
C TYR A 104 7.75 12.89 6.58
N TYR A 105 8.96 13.44 6.56
CA TYR A 105 9.68 13.79 5.35
C TYR A 105 10.45 12.62 4.78
N THR A 106 10.50 12.53 3.44
CA THR A 106 11.38 11.63 2.72
C THR A 106 12.09 12.39 1.62
N VAL A 107 13.40 12.44 1.68
CA VAL A 107 14.22 13.03 0.61
C VAL A 107 14.21 12.07 -0.58
N ILE A 108 13.68 12.55 -1.71
CA ILE A 108 13.74 11.83 -2.98
C ILE A 108 14.94 12.40 -3.74
N ALA A 109 16.04 11.66 -3.78
CA ALA A 109 17.15 12.04 -4.66
C ALA A 109 16.62 12.19 -6.10
N SER A 110 16.79 13.37 -6.68
CA SER A 110 16.51 13.57 -8.09
C SER A 110 17.28 12.50 -8.88
N LYS A 111 16.65 11.90 -9.90
CA LYS A 111 17.25 10.90 -10.79
C LYS A 111 18.39 11.49 -11.66
N SER A 112 19.32 12.20 -11.05
CA SER A 112 20.54 12.66 -11.70
C SER A 112 21.68 11.72 -11.35
N LYS A 113 22.03 10.89 -12.31
CA LYS A 113 23.02 9.81 -12.28
C LYS A 113 22.56 8.60 -11.43
N VAL A 114 21.91 7.66 -12.11
CA VAL A 114 22.12 6.25 -11.83
C VAL A 114 23.64 6.05 -11.93
N MET A 115 24.36 6.09 -10.79
CA MET A 115 25.57 5.32 -10.70
C MET A 115 25.10 3.90 -10.95
N GLU A 116 25.55 3.31 -12.05
CA GLU A 116 25.50 1.87 -12.23
C GLU A 116 26.18 1.27 -11.00
N VAL A 117 25.39 0.94 -10.00
CA VAL A 117 25.78 0.02 -8.95
C VAL A 117 25.74 -1.32 -9.64
N GLU A 118 26.89 -1.66 -10.23
CA GLU A 118 27.16 -3.03 -10.64
C GLU A 118 26.72 -3.94 -9.50
N ASP A 119 25.83 -4.89 -9.81
CA ASP A 119 25.41 -6.00 -8.97
C ASP A 119 24.60 -5.72 -7.69
N THR A 120 23.49 -4.98 -7.78
CA THR A 120 22.36 -5.32 -6.92
C THR A 120 21.59 -6.46 -7.59
N PRO A 121 21.64 -7.69 -7.06
CA PRO A 121 20.90 -8.78 -7.68
C PRO A 121 19.40 -8.41 -7.66
N GLN A 122 18.83 -8.21 -8.83
CA GLN A 122 17.39 -8.07 -8.96
C GLN A 122 16.74 -9.32 -8.34
N ILE A 123 16.00 -9.11 -7.27
CA ILE A 123 15.18 -10.18 -6.69
C ILE A 123 13.98 -10.35 -7.61
N THR A 124 14.17 -11.13 -8.66
CA THR A 124 13.05 -11.59 -9.46
C THR A 124 12.20 -12.53 -8.62
N ARG A 125 10.87 -12.45 -8.72
CA ARG A 125 9.89 -13.28 -7.99
C ARG A 125 10.06 -14.80 -8.21
N GLU A 126 10.95 -15.21 -9.09
CA GLU A 126 11.19 -16.61 -9.47
C GLU A 126 12.32 -17.32 -8.72
N LEU A 127 12.94 -16.65 -7.74
CA LEU A 127 13.99 -17.32 -6.97
C LEU A 127 13.37 -18.33 -6.00
N SER A 128 13.67 -19.60 -6.19
CA SER A 128 13.27 -20.63 -5.23
C SER A 128 13.74 -20.26 -3.82
N LYS A 129 12.98 -20.62 -2.78
CA LYS A 129 13.34 -20.39 -1.37
C LYS A 129 14.78 -20.78 -1.06
N LYS A 130 15.28 -21.89 -1.65
CA LYS A 130 16.68 -22.33 -1.54
C LYS A 130 17.68 -21.34 -2.13
N SER A 131 17.35 -20.71 -3.26
CA SER A 131 18.19 -19.70 -3.89
C SER A 131 18.28 -18.42 -3.05
N MET A 132 17.16 -17.99 -2.47
CA MET A 132 17.11 -16.84 -1.57
C MET A 132 17.99 -17.03 -0.33
N VAL A 133 17.91 -18.22 0.31
CA VAL A 133 18.76 -18.53 1.47
C VAL A 133 20.25 -18.56 1.10
N ARG A 134 20.61 -19.13 -0.05
CA ARG A 134 22.02 -19.13 -0.50
C ARG A 134 22.53 -17.72 -0.73
N LYS A 135 21.73 -16.84 -1.37
CA LYS A 135 22.08 -15.43 -1.57
C LYS A 135 22.22 -14.68 -0.25
N TYR A 136 21.27 -14.86 0.66
CA TYR A 136 21.32 -14.27 2.01
C TYR A 136 22.58 -14.69 2.77
N MET A 137 22.89 -15.99 2.80
CA MET A 137 24.08 -16.51 3.47
C MET A 137 25.38 -15.96 2.87
N LYS A 138 25.46 -15.85 1.53
CA LYS A 138 26.58 -15.26 0.82
C LYS A 138 26.74 -13.78 1.20
N ALA A 139 25.66 -13.01 1.17
CA ALA A 139 25.64 -11.58 1.51
C ALA A 139 26.06 -11.31 2.97
N LYS A 140 25.69 -12.21 3.90
CA LYS A 140 26.05 -12.11 5.33
C LYS A 140 27.37 -12.79 5.69
N GLY A 141 28.11 -13.32 4.71
CA GLY A 141 29.42 -13.98 4.95
C GLY A 141 29.31 -15.26 5.78
N ILE A 142 28.14 -15.90 5.87
CA ILE A 142 27.91 -17.11 6.68
C ILE A 142 28.53 -18.30 5.96
N LYS A 143 29.69 -18.75 6.43
CA LYS A 143 30.43 -19.91 5.88
C LYS A 143 30.15 -21.22 6.62
N ASP A 144 29.42 -21.18 7.74
CA ASP A 144 29.15 -22.31 8.59
C ASP A 144 28.21 -23.32 7.92
N LYS A 145 28.73 -24.53 7.66
CA LYS A 145 28.00 -25.64 7.02
C LYS A 145 26.82 -26.12 7.87
N LYS A 146 26.92 -26.11 9.22
CA LYS A 146 25.84 -26.52 10.12
C LYS A 146 24.67 -25.53 10.05
N LYS A 147 24.95 -24.22 10.13
CA LYS A 147 23.91 -23.18 9.98
C LYS A 147 23.22 -23.25 8.63
N LYS A 148 23.96 -23.56 7.57
CA LYS A 148 23.40 -23.77 6.23
C LYS A 148 22.44 -24.94 6.17
N ALA A 149 22.80 -26.08 6.77
CA ALA A 149 21.97 -27.28 6.83
C ALA A 149 20.68 -27.03 7.60
N THR A 150 20.77 -26.35 8.76
CA THR A 150 19.59 -25.98 9.58
C THR A 150 18.63 -25.07 8.83
N LEU A 151 19.12 -24.01 8.17
CA LEU A 151 18.28 -23.11 7.40
C LEU A 151 17.58 -23.81 6.22
N LEU A 152 18.28 -24.72 5.55
CA LEU A 152 17.67 -25.50 4.46
C LEU A 152 16.66 -26.54 4.95
N LYS A 153 16.82 -27.05 6.17
CA LYS A 153 15.86 -27.97 6.80
C LYS A 153 14.57 -27.23 7.16
N VAL A 154 14.66 -26.08 7.84
CA VAL A 154 13.50 -25.25 8.19
C VAL A 154 12.67 -24.86 6.96
N ILE A 155 13.31 -24.61 5.82
CA ILE A 155 12.60 -24.28 4.58
C ILE A 155 11.84 -25.48 4.02
N LYS A 156 12.41 -26.69 4.12
CA LYS A 156 11.75 -27.92 3.69
C LYS A 156 10.52 -28.27 4.53
N GLU A 157 10.57 -27.97 5.83
CA GLU A 157 9.47 -28.22 6.77
C GLU A 157 8.32 -27.18 6.64
N ALA A 158 8.55 -26.08 5.89
CA ALA A 158 7.57 -25.05 5.61
C ALA A 158 6.92 -25.16 4.20
N GLU A 159 7.23 -26.22 3.47
CA GLU A 159 6.58 -26.66 2.22
C GLU A 159 5.51 -27.70 2.48
#